data_7a4d98a8136a0858cd114d999a2bd141
#
_entry.id   7a4d98a8136a0858cd114d999a2bd141
#
_cell.length_a   1.000
_cell.length_b   1.000
_cell.length_c   1.000
_cell.angle_alpha   90.00
_cell.angle_beta   90.00
_cell.angle_gamma   90.00
#
_symmetry.space_group_name_H-M   'P 1'
#
loop_
_entity.id
_entity.type
_entity.pdbx_description
1 polymer ?
#
loop_
_entity_poly.entity_id
_entity_poly.type
_entity_poly.pdbx_seq_one_letter_code
_entity_poly.pdbx_strand_id
1 'polypeptide(L)'
;MRFVCRRAREFEGEIWIPGDKSISHRGAMLGSIAEGESELDNFNICKDCSSTLRCLRLLGVEWELEGRRLRIRGGGLKEPQNILNAGNSGTTMRLLSGILSAHPFLSILTGDSSLRRRPMDRIKQPLEMMGAKIFARASRYPPLAILGGKLRGIEYPLPVASAQVKSAILLAGLFADGKTMVFEPSPSRDHTERMLSYMGAKIERKEGISVEGGGRLSPLKMRIPGDFSSSAFFIALALLTRSHLIIKDVGLNPTRTGFLNVLRDMGAKVEIKNLREEANEPVGDIEVMGGELEGTKIEKDIPLMIDELPILAILGARARGMTELRNAEELRYKETDRIRALAIGL
;
A
#
# COMPACT_ATOMS: atom_id res chain seq x y z
N MET A 1 -11.73 -5.45 25.97
CA MET A 1 -12.56 -5.26 24.77
C MET A 1 -13.38 -6.53 24.59
N ARG A 2 -14.71 -6.46 24.37
CA ARG A 2 -15.58 -7.63 24.19
C ARG A 2 -16.17 -7.58 22.79
N PHE A 3 -16.00 -8.65 22.01
CA PHE A 3 -16.71 -8.84 20.75
C PHE A 3 -17.89 -9.75 20.95
N VAL A 4 -19.01 -9.42 20.35
CA VAL A 4 -20.21 -10.26 20.33
C VAL A 4 -20.50 -10.56 18.86
N CYS A 5 -20.31 -11.82 18.46
CA CYS A 5 -20.65 -12.29 17.13
C CYS A 5 -22.03 -12.95 17.16
N ARG A 6 -22.85 -12.62 16.17
CA ARG A 6 -24.13 -13.29 15.90
C ARG A 6 -24.08 -13.88 14.50
N ARG A 7 -24.80 -14.97 14.30
CA ARG A 7 -24.91 -15.59 12.99
C ARG A 7 -25.48 -14.56 12.00
N ALA A 8 -24.75 -14.30 10.92
CA ALA A 8 -25.23 -13.48 9.82
C ALA A 8 -26.35 -14.23 9.07
N ARG A 9 -27.37 -13.49 8.64
CA ARG A 9 -28.42 -13.98 7.75
C ARG A 9 -28.09 -13.54 6.34
N GLU A 10 -28.79 -14.12 5.37
CA GLU A 10 -28.81 -13.63 4.00
C GLU A 10 -29.22 -12.16 3.94
N PHE A 11 -28.55 -11.37 3.12
CA PHE A 11 -28.82 -9.95 2.94
C PHE A 11 -28.62 -9.56 1.47
N GLU A 12 -29.19 -8.41 1.11
CA GLU A 12 -29.04 -7.78 -0.19
C GLU A 12 -28.79 -6.29 0.02
N GLY A 13 -27.94 -5.68 -0.82
CA GLY A 13 -27.72 -4.24 -0.75
C GLY A 13 -26.46 -3.74 -1.43
N GLU A 14 -26.26 -2.44 -1.29
CA GLU A 14 -25.08 -1.73 -1.77
C GLU A 14 -24.29 -1.13 -0.61
N ILE A 15 -22.98 -1.17 -0.70
CA ILE A 15 -22.09 -0.58 0.31
C ILE A 15 -20.94 0.20 -0.34
N TRP A 16 -20.41 1.16 0.40
CA TRP A 16 -19.19 1.89 0.08
C TRP A 16 -18.10 1.58 1.11
N ILE A 17 -16.90 1.34 0.61
CA ILE A 17 -15.74 1.02 1.43
C ILE A 17 -14.91 2.28 1.67
N PRO A 18 -14.30 2.45 2.85
CA PRO A 18 -13.31 3.50 3.06
C PRO A 18 -12.21 3.47 2.01
N GLY A 19 -11.66 4.64 1.70
CA GLY A 19 -10.61 4.77 0.69
C GLY A 19 -9.41 3.87 0.94
N ASP A 20 -8.74 3.47 -0.15
CA ASP A 20 -7.57 2.60 -0.11
C ASP A 20 -6.45 3.20 0.77
N LYS A 21 -5.98 2.41 1.73
CA LYS A 21 -4.92 2.81 2.67
C LYS A 21 -3.61 3.12 1.94
N SER A 22 -3.22 2.30 1.00
CA SER A 22 -1.95 2.42 0.26
C SER A 22 -1.92 3.66 -0.62
N ILE A 23 -3.04 3.99 -1.27
CA ILE A 23 -3.22 5.19 -2.08
C ILE A 23 -3.27 6.43 -1.17
N SER A 24 -3.99 6.36 -0.02
CA SER A 24 -4.04 7.45 0.95
C SER A 24 -2.67 7.86 1.48
N HIS A 25 -1.83 6.89 1.85
CA HIS A 25 -0.44 7.17 2.27
C HIS A 25 0.34 7.89 1.17
N ARG A 26 0.27 7.37 -0.05
CA ARG A 26 0.98 7.93 -1.20
C ARG A 26 0.46 9.31 -1.58
N GLY A 27 -0.85 9.48 -1.61
CA GLY A 27 -1.48 10.75 -1.92
C GLY A 27 -1.04 11.85 -0.96
N ALA A 28 -1.01 11.57 0.34
CA ALA A 28 -0.52 12.53 1.33
C ALA A 28 0.97 12.84 1.16
N MET A 29 1.81 11.82 0.92
CA MET A 29 3.26 12.01 0.73
C MET A 29 3.58 12.73 -0.58
N LEU A 30 2.97 12.33 -1.69
CA LEU A 30 3.17 12.98 -2.99
C LEU A 30 2.60 14.39 -3.00
N GLY A 31 1.42 14.61 -2.40
CA GLY A 31 0.87 15.95 -2.24
C GLY A 31 1.78 16.88 -1.42
N SER A 32 2.52 16.34 -0.45
CA SER A 32 3.45 17.15 0.38
C SER A 32 4.69 17.65 -0.39
N ILE A 33 5.06 16.97 -1.47
CA ILE A 33 6.23 17.32 -2.31
C ILE A 33 5.83 17.88 -3.67
N ALA A 34 4.55 17.96 -3.98
CA ALA A 34 4.03 18.57 -5.21
C ALA A 34 4.06 20.10 -5.15
N GLU A 35 3.97 20.78 -6.30
CA GLU A 35 3.86 22.23 -6.36
C GLU A 35 2.40 22.67 -6.25
N GLY A 36 1.99 23.28 -5.14
CA GLY A 36 0.63 23.79 -4.92
C GLY A 36 -0.21 22.91 -4.00
N GLU A 37 -1.54 22.99 -4.14
CA GLU A 37 -2.49 22.32 -3.25
C GLU A 37 -3.08 21.08 -3.89
N SER A 38 -2.90 19.94 -3.24
CA SER A 38 -3.51 18.65 -3.58
C SER A 38 -4.79 18.43 -2.77
N GLU A 39 -5.78 17.78 -3.39
CA GLU A 39 -7.07 17.46 -2.79
C GLU A 39 -7.42 15.99 -2.99
N LEU A 40 -7.67 15.29 -1.88
CA LEU A 40 -7.93 13.86 -1.85
C LEU A 40 -9.27 13.61 -1.14
N ASP A 41 -10.28 13.23 -1.92
CA ASP A 41 -11.56 12.79 -1.36
C ASP A 41 -11.51 11.31 -0.96
N ASN A 42 -12.35 10.91 -0.01
CA ASN A 42 -12.40 9.57 0.56
C ASN A 42 -11.07 9.09 1.18
N PHE A 43 -10.30 10.00 1.76
CA PHE A 43 -9.03 9.68 2.44
C PHE A 43 -9.26 8.68 3.59
N ASN A 44 -8.39 7.69 3.70
CA ASN A 44 -8.47 6.69 4.77
C ASN A 44 -7.93 7.26 6.09
N ILE A 45 -8.79 7.37 7.10
CA ILE A 45 -8.47 7.95 8.42
C ILE A 45 -7.96 6.92 9.44
N CYS A 46 -7.50 5.76 9.00
CA CYS A 46 -6.93 4.77 9.90
C CYS A 46 -5.67 5.28 10.63
N LYS A 47 -5.29 4.60 11.71
CA LYS A 47 -4.12 4.99 12.54
C LYS A 47 -2.83 5.12 11.73
N ASP A 48 -2.64 4.28 10.71
CA ASP A 48 -1.45 4.31 9.86
C ASP A 48 -1.38 5.60 9.04
N CYS A 49 -2.47 5.96 8.34
CA CYS A 49 -2.56 7.19 7.56
C CYS A 49 -2.47 8.44 8.45
N SER A 50 -3.10 8.40 9.63
CA SER A 50 -2.96 9.47 10.63
C SER A 50 -1.52 9.64 11.10
N SER A 51 -0.73 8.55 11.17
CA SER A 51 0.70 8.64 11.49
C SER A 51 1.49 9.33 10.38
N THR A 52 1.15 9.07 9.11
CA THR A 52 1.74 9.80 7.97
C THR A 52 1.45 11.30 8.07
N LEU A 53 0.20 11.68 8.29
CA LEU A 53 -0.17 13.10 8.40
C LEU A 53 0.54 13.81 9.55
N ARG A 54 0.69 13.14 10.71
CA ARG A 54 1.46 13.68 11.84
C ARG A 54 2.94 13.87 11.49
N CYS A 55 3.55 12.89 10.83
CA CYS A 55 4.94 13.02 10.37
C CYS A 55 5.10 14.19 9.39
N LEU A 56 4.19 14.32 8.42
CA LEU A 56 4.21 15.43 7.45
C LEU A 56 4.05 16.79 8.13
N ARG A 57 3.20 16.91 9.17
CA ARG A 57 3.07 18.15 9.95
C ARG A 57 4.37 18.52 10.64
N LEU A 58 5.08 17.56 11.23
CA LEU A 58 6.39 17.80 11.85
C LEU A 58 7.46 18.19 10.83
N LEU A 59 7.29 17.80 9.57
CA LEU A 59 8.14 18.21 8.44
C LEU A 59 7.71 19.56 7.84
N GLY A 60 6.81 20.29 8.50
CA GLY A 60 6.38 21.63 8.09
C GLY A 60 5.30 21.68 7.02
N VAL A 61 4.68 20.53 6.68
CA VAL A 61 3.61 20.46 5.68
C VAL A 61 2.28 20.90 6.30
N GLU A 62 1.63 21.85 5.64
CA GLU A 62 0.27 22.29 6.00
C GLU A 62 -0.75 21.36 5.36
N TRP A 63 -1.70 20.90 6.16
CA TRP A 63 -2.82 20.08 5.68
C TRP A 63 -4.06 20.27 6.55
N GLU A 64 -5.22 20.10 5.94
CA GLU A 64 -6.54 20.11 6.56
C GLU A 64 -7.29 18.83 6.23
N LEU A 65 -7.99 18.27 7.20
CA LEU A 65 -8.80 17.06 7.04
C LEU A 65 -10.21 17.32 7.54
N GLU A 66 -11.16 17.44 6.62
CA GLU A 66 -12.59 17.61 6.91
C GLU A 66 -13.33 16.31 6.57
N GLY A 67 -13.78 15.58 7.57
CA GLY A 67 -14.34 14.26 7.37
C GLY A 67 -13.32 13.33 6.69
N ARG A 68 -13.52 13.01 5.41
CA ARG A 68 -12.62 12.20 4.59
C ARG A 68 -12.00 12.99 3.42
N ARG A 69 -12.10 14.31 3.44
CA ARG A 69 -11.46 15.17 2.44
C ARG A 69 -10.19 15.75 3.02
N LEU A 70 -9.06 15.39 2.45
CA LEU A 70 -7.75 15.91 2.78
C LEU A 70 -7.34 16.95 1.76
N ARG A 71 -7.03 18.17 2.22
CA ARG A 71 -6.28 19.19 1.47
C ARG A 71 -4.86 19.23 2.02
N ILE A 72 -3.88 19.26 1.14
CA ILE A 72 -2.48 19.28 1.52
C ILE A 72 -1.70 20.24 0.64
N ARG A 73 -0.97 21.17 1.26
CA ARG A 73 -0.15 22.15 0.57
C ARG A 73 1.27 21.64 0.48
N GLY A 74 1.71 21.35 -0.74
CA GLY A 74 3.09 21.01 -1.04
C GLY A 74 3.96 22.26 -1.11
N GLY A 75 5.26 22.08 -1.34
CA GLY A 75 6.21 23.19 -1.46
C GLY A 75 7.53 22.96 -0.71
N GLY A 76 7.76 21.73 -0.30
CA GLY A 76 9.01 21.30 0.32
C GLY A 76 8.90 20.98 1.80
N LEU A 77 9.82 20.14 2.24
CA LEU A 77 9.89 19.68 3.62
C LEU A 77 10.93 20.50 4.39
N LYS A 78 10.68 20.69 5.70
CA LYS A 78 11.57 21.33 6.64
C LYS A 78 12.17 20.32 7.60
N GLU A 79 13.34 20.63 8.14
CA GLU A 79 13.96 19.82 9.19
C GLU A 79 13.01 19.68 10.38
N PRO A 80 12.69 18.44 10.80
CA PRO A 80 11.74 18.23 11.89
C PRO A 80 12.40 18.54 13.25
N GLN A 81 11.71 19.30 14.09
CA GLN A 81 12.19 19.60 15.46
C GLN A 81 11.98 18.42 16.42
N ASN A 82 11.34 17.33 15.98
CA ASN A 82 11.03 16.19 16.82
C ASN A 82 11.13 14.88 16.03
N ILE A 83 11.15 13.77 16.76
CA ILE A 83 11.20 12.42 16.19
C ILE A 83 9.88 12.13 15.44
N LEU A 84 10.01 11.63 14.21
CA LEU A 84 8.91 11.22 13.36
C LEU A 84 8.40 9.84 13.79
N ASN A 85 7.26 9.81 14.45
CA ASN A 85 6.67 8.55 14.94
C ASN A 85 5.66 7.97 13.94
N ALA A 86 6.08 6.92 13.24
CA ALA A 86 5.25 6.20 12.27
C ALA A 86 4.19 5.28 12.91
N GLY A 87 4.11 5.19 14.25
CA GLY A 87 3.21 4.24 14.93
C GLY A 87 3.52 2.80 14.55
N ASN A 88 2.52 2.06 14.05
CA ASN A 88 2.70 0.71 13.49
C ASN A 88 2.87 0.71 11.96
N SER A 89 2.89 1.87 11.31
CA SER A 89 2.87 1.98 9.87
C SER A 89 4.24 1.73 9.22
N GLY A 90 4.45 0.52 8.71
CA GLY A 90 5.60 0.21 7.87
C GLY A 90 5.62 1.00 6.55
N THR A 91 4.45 1.37 6.01
CA THR A 91 4.34 2.21 4.81
C THR A 91 4.87 3.61 5.09
N THR A 92 4.42 4.24 6.19
CA THR A 92 4.92 5.56 6.59
C THR A 92 6.44 5.56 6.71
N MET A 93 6.99 4.60 7.46
CA MET A 93 8.43 4.53 7.71
C MET A 93 9.22 4.33 6.41
N ARG A 94 8.84 3.36 5.57
CA ARG A 94 9.62 3.04 4.37
C ARG A 94 9.52 4.11 3.29
N LEU A 95 8.34 4.61 3.00
CA LEU A 95 8.16 5.60 1.92
C LEU A 95 8.74 6.97 2.31
N LEU A 96 8.51 7.42 3.55
CA LEU A 96 9.14 8.67 4.03
C LEU A 96 10.66 8.56 4.05
N SER A 97 11.24 7.40 4.36
CA SER A 97 12.71 7.24 4.28
C SER A 97 13.23 7.54 2.88
N GLY A 98 12.50 7.14 1.81
CA GLY A 98 12.86 7.50 0.44
C GLY A 98 12.86 9.03 0.23
N ILE A 99 11.79 9.71 0.62
CA ILE A 99 11.67 11.17 0.47
C ILE A 99 12.73 11.89 1.29
N LEU A 100 12.88 11.53 2.57
CA LEU A 100 13.81 12.18 3.50
C LEU A 100 15.28 12.01 3.12
N SER A 101 15.61 10.92 2.42
CA SER A 101 16.97 10.68 1.91
C SER A 101 17.45 11.77 0.95
N ALA A 102 16.54 12.49 0.30
CA ALA A 102 16.86 13.56 -0.65
C ALA A 102 16.95 14.96 0.01
N HIS A 103 16.61 15.09 1.29
CA HIS A 103 16.55 16.40 1.96
C HIS A 103 17.78 16.61 2.84
N PRO A 104 18.51 17.74 2.72
CA PRO A 104 19.81 17.96 3.37
C PRO A 104 19.66 18.32 4.86
N PHE A 105 18.92 17.54 5.61
CA PHE A 105 18.75 17.68 7.06
C PHE A 105 18.66 16.31 7.77
N LEU A 106 18.82 16.34 9.08
CA LEU A 106 18.69 15.14 9.91
C LEU A 106 17.21 14.88 10.22
N SER A 107 16.80 13.64 10.07
CA SER A 107 15.49 13.15 10.53
C SER A 107 15.61 11.81 11.25
N ILE A 108 14.81 11.62 12.30
CA ILE A 108 14.78 10.36 13.04
C ILE A 108 13.36 9.79 12.95
N LEU A 109 13.25 8.58 12.40
CA LEU A 109 11.99 7.84 12.32
C LEU A 109 11.95 6.70 13.33
N THR A 110 10.86 6.60 14.07
CA THR A 110 10.59 5.51 15.00
C THR A 110 9.16 4.99 14.84
N GLY A 111 8.79 4.03 15.64
CA GLY A 111 7.44 3.49 15.71
C GLY A 111 7.20 2.71 16.99
N ASP A 112 6.09 1.99 17.06
CA ASP A 112 5.75 1.15 18.19
C ASP A 112 6.68 -0.07 18.32
N SER A 113 6.45 -0.87 19.37
CA SER A 113 7.26 -2.06 19.64
C SER A 113 7.22 -3.11 18.51
N SER A 114 6.10 -3.20 17.78
CA SER A 114 5.95 -4.09 16.62
C SER A 114 6.75 -3.59 15.44
N LEU A 115 6.60 -2.33 15.05
CA LEU A 115 7.33 -1.73 13.94
C LEU A 115 8.85 -1.75 14.17
N ARG A 116 9.30 -1.51 15.41
CA ARG A 116 10.73 -1.55 15.78
C ARG A 116 11.38 -2.93 15.68
N ARG A 117 10.60 -3.99 15.48
CA ARG A 117 11.11 -5.35 15.21
C ARG A 117 11.12 -5.71 13.74
N ARG A 118 10.53 -4.88 12.87
CA ARG A 118 10.51 -5.14 11.42
C ARG A 118 11.81 -4.67 10.78
N PRO A 119 12.41 -5.48 9.90
CA PRO A 119 13.65 -5.13 9.22
C PRO A 119 13.44 -3.98 8.22
N MET A 120 14.42 -3.06 8.19
CA MET A 120 14.47 -1.90 7.29
C MET A 120 15.72 -1.89 6.42
N ASP A 121 16.55 -2.91 6.50
CA ASP A 121 17.73 -3.11 5.66
C ASP A 121 17.41 -3.10 4.17
N ARG A 122 16.25 -3.65 3.76
CA ARG A 122 15.80 -3.66 2.36
C ARG A 122 15.62 -2.26 1.75
N ILE A 123 15.29 -1.23 2.55
CA ILE A 123 15.24 0.16 2.07
C ILE A 123 16.54 0.90 2.36
N LYS A 124 17.21 0.61 3.47
CA LYS A 124 18.44 1.26 3.86
C LYS A 124 19.53 1.09 2.81
N GLN A 125 19.75 -0.15 2.36
CA GLN A 125 20.80 -0.47 1.40
C GLN A 125 20.68 0.34 0.09
N PRO A 126 19.57 0.31 -0.66
CA PRO A 126 19.47 1.08 -1.90
C PRO A 126 19.54 2.60 -1.67
N LEU A 127 18.97 3.13 -0.60
CA LEU A 127 19.03 4.56 -0.30
C LEU A 127 20.46 5.01 0.04
N GLU A 128 21.25 4.18 0.71
CA GLU A 128 22.68 4.45 0.93
C GLU A 128 23.50 4.37 -0.38
N MET A 129 23.17 3.44 -1.27
CA MET A 129 23.76 3.39 -2.62
C MET A 129 23.45 4.66 -3.42
N MET A 130 22.29 5.28 -3.22
CA MET A 130 21.93 6.58 -3.83
C MET A 130 22.68 7.76 -3.20
N GLY A 131 23.24 7.62 -2.00
CA GLY A 131 24.05 8.66 -1.33
C GLY A 131 23.54 9.14 0.02
N ALA A 132 22.40 8.64 0.50
CA ALA A 132 21.93 8.96 1.85
C ALA A 132 22.80 8.31 2.93
N LYS A 133 22.81 8.90 4.14
CA LYS A 133 23.44 8.29 5.32
C LYS A 133 22.36 7.84 6.29
N ILE A 134 22.24 6.51 6.50
CA ILE A 134 21.17 5.94 7.31
C ILE A 134 21.75 5.07 8.42
N PHE A 135 21.51 5.47 9.67
CA PHE A 135 21.87 4.70 10.84
C PHE A 135 20.63 3.97 11.39
N ALA A 136 20.80 2.74 11.80
CA ALA A 136 19.76 1.89 12.33
C ALA A 136 20.30 1.01 13.45
N ARG A 137 19.44 0.62 14.38
CA ARG A 137 19.78 -0.34 15.44
C ARG A 137 20.14 -1.69 14.81
N ALA A 138 21.31 -2.25 15.18
CA ALA A 138 21.89 -3.45 14.58
C ALA A 138 21.93 -3.38 13.04
N SER A 139 22.17 -2.18 12.47
CA SER A 139 22.21 -1.87 11.03
C SER A 139 20.94 -2.25 10.25
N ARG A 140 19.86 -2.62 10.93
CA ARG A 140 18.68 -3.25 10.35
C ARG A 140 17.34 -2.76 10.88
N TYR A 141 17.23 -2.38 12.14
CA TYR A 141 15.96 -2.13 12.80
C TYR A 141 15.78 -0.66 13.20
N PRO A 142 14.54 -0.15 13.25
CA PRO A 142 14.27 1.18 13.80
C PRO A 142 14.72 1.34 15.26
N PRO A 143 15.01 2.59 15.72
CA PRO A 143 14.85 3.83 14.97
C PRO A 143 15.84 3.96 13.82
N LEU A 144 15.44 4.73 12.78
CA LEU A 144 16.29 5.13 11.67
C LEU A 144 16.68 6.60 11.83
N ALA A 145 17.96 6.91 11.85
CA ALA A 145 18.44 8.28 11.71
C ALA A 145 18.94 8.47 10.27
N ILE A 146 18.31 9.38 9.53
CA ILE A 146 18.57 9.65 8.13
C ILE A 146 19.13 11.04 8.00
N LEU A 147 20.34 11.15 7.49
CA LEU A 147 20.92 12.39 6.99
C LEU A 147 20.86 12.33 5.46
N GLY A 148 19.90 13.06 4.91
CA GLY A 148 19.69 13.15 3.47
C GLY A 148 20.66 14.14 2.80
N GLY A 149 20.53 14.25 1.48
CA GLY A 149 21.39 15.16 0.70
C GLY A 149 21.22 14.93 -0.79
N LYS A 150 22.27 15.29 -1.54
CA LYS A 150 22.29 15.04 -2.99
C LYS A 150 22.32 13.54 -3.25
N LEU A 151 21.32 13.06 -3.97
CA LEU A 151 21.22 11.68 -4.39
C LEU A 151 21.65 11.52 -5.84
N ARG A 152 22.10 10.32 -6.20
CA ARG A 152 22.36 9.89 -7.58
C ARG A 152 21.40 8.77 -7.96
N GLY A 153 21.02 8.70 -9.24
CA GLY A 153 20.27 7.59 -9.79
C GLY A 153 21.03 6.28 -9.68
N ILE A 154 20.31 5.18 -9.52
CA ILE A 154 20.86 3.83 -9.46
C ILE A 154 20.02 2.85 -10.26
N GLU A 155 20.62 1.73 -10.64
CA GLU A 155 19.93 0.52 -11.08
C GLU A 155 19.91 -0.47 -9.92
N TYR A 156 18.72 -0.94 -9.54
CA TYR A 156 18.60 -1.79 -8.36
C TYR A 156 17.66 -2.99 -8.60
N PRO A 157 18.21 -4.21 -8.61
CA PRO A 157 17.40 -5.42 -8.64
C PRO A 157 16.84 -5.69 -7.23
N LEU A 158 15.52 -5.77 -7.12
CA LEU A 158 14.87 -6.14 -5.85
C LEU A 158 15.09 -7.65 -5.59
N PRO A 159 15.59 -8.02 -4.41
CA PRO A 159 15.77 -9.44 -4.05
C PRO A 159 14.45 -10.20 -3.90
N VAL A 160 13.38 -9.48 -3.60
CA VAL A 160 11.99 -9.99 -3.51
C VAL A 160 11.02 -8.91 -3.98
N ALA A 161 9.87 -9.33 -4.50
CA ALA A 161 8.81 -8.40 -4.91
C ALA A 161 8.29 -7.60 -3.69
N SER A 162 8.52 -6.29 -3.69
CA SER A 162 8.13 -5.41 -2.58
C SER A 162 7.77 -4.02 -3.07
N ALA A 163 6.48 -3.75 -3.14
CA ALA A 163 5.97 -2.43 -3.51
C ALA A 163 6.48 -1.29 -2.60
N GLN A 164 6.73 -1.56 -1.32
CA GLN A 164 7.22 -0.53 -0.39
C GLN A 164 8.69 -0.20 -0.63
N VAL A 165 9.52 -1.19 -0.91
CA VAL A 165 10.94 -0.97 -1.24
C VAL A 165 11.05 -0.26 -2.59
N LYS A 166 10.35 -0.75 -3.61
CA LYS A 166 10.25 -0.08 -4.91
C LYS A 166 9.82 1.37 -4.77
N SER A 167 8.72 1.62 -4.04
CA SER A 167 8.22 2.99 -3.82
C SER A 167 9.25 3.88 -3.13
N ALA A 168 9.96 3.40 -2.11
CA ALA A 168 10.99 4.17 -1.43
C ALA A 168 12.13 4.59 -2.37
N ILE A 169 12.59 3.67 -3.24
CA ILE A 169 13.63 3.95 -4.23
C ILE A 169 13.14 4.94 -5.29
N LEU A 170 11.92 4.75 -5.83
CA LEU A 170 11.35 5.67 -6.83
C LEU A 170 11.12 7.07 -6.26
N LEU A 171 10.63 7.17 -5.01
CA LEU A 171 10.45 8.46 -4.33
C LEU A 171 11.77 9.19 -4.07
N ALA A 172 12.83 8.47 -3.72
CA ALA A 172 14.19 9.03 -3.65
C ALA A 172 14.71 9.42 -5.03
N GLY A 173 14.42 8.59 -6.04
CA GLY A 173 14.80 8.81 -7.44
C GLY A 173 14.23 10.08 -8.07
N LEU A 174 13.05 10.56 -7.59
CA LEU A 174 12.50 11.86 -8.04
C LEU A 174 13.44 13.04 -7.80
N PHE A 175 14.28 12.96 -6.80
CA PHE A 175 15.21 14.01 -6.38
C PHE A 175 16.67 13.69 -6.75
N ALA A 176 16.92 12.50 -7.30
CA ALA A 176 18.27 12.08 -7.63
C ALA A 176 18.79 12.76 -8.91
N ASP A 177 20.09 12.93 -9.01
CA ASP A 177 20.74 13.28 -10.26
C ASP A 177 20.75 12.06 -11.19
N GLY A 178 20.12 12.21 -12.36
CA GLY A 178 19.99 11.16 -13.36
C GLY A 178 18.79 10.21 -13.16
N LYS A 179 18.85 9.07 -13.83
CA LYS A 179 17.78 8.07 -13.89
C LYS A 179 17.93 7.01 -12.79
N THR A 180 16.86 6.71 -12.11
CA THR A 180 16.78 5.57 -11.16
C THR A 180 15.93 4.47 -11.77
N MET A 181 16.42 3.22 -11.76
CA MET A 181 15.73 2.06 -12.30
C MET A 181 15.62 0.94 -11.27
N VAL A 182 14.45 0.31 -11.19
CA VAL A 182 14.16 -0.80 -10.27
C VAL A 182 13.69 -2.00 -11.08
N PHE A 183 14.31 -3.16 -10.83
CA PHE A 183 13.90 -4.43 -11.43
C PHE A 183 13.23 -5.30 -10.37
N GLU A 184 12.02 -5.77 -10.68
CA GLU A 184 11.25 -6.64 -9.80
C GLU A 184 11.30 -8.09 -10.28
N PRO A 185 11.49 -9.08 -9.39
CA PRO A 185 11.46 -10.51 -9.77
C PRO A 185 10.03 -10.97 -10.16
N SER A 186 9.01 -10.29 -9.68
CA SER A 186 7.62 -10.45 -10.07
C SER A 186 6.86 -9.14 -9.80
N PRO A 187 5.75 -8.86 -10.51
CA PRO A 187 5.00 -7.63 -10.32
C PRO A 187 4.55 -7.42 -8.88
N SER A 188 4.70 -6.21 -8.38
CA SER A 188 4.14 -5.75 -7.10
C SER A 188 3.27 -4.52 -7.31
N ARG A 189 2.53 -4.09 -6.27
CA ARG A 189 1.62 -2.93 -6.33
C ARG A 189 2.29 -1.71 -6.96
N ASP A 190 1.62 -1.10 -7.93
CA ASP A 190 2.15 -0.02 -8.78
C ASP A 190 1.48 1.35 -8.56
N HIS A 191 0.83 1.54 -7.41
CA HIS A 191 0.18 2.81 -7.07
C HIS A 191 1.13 4.02 -7.14
N THR A 192 2.41 3.84 -6.72
CA THR A 192 3.40 4.93 -6.77
C THR A 192 3.65 5.37 -8.20
N GLU A 193 3.87 4.42 -9.09
CA GLU A 193 4.14 4.68 -10.51
C GLU A 193 2.96 5.35 -11.21
N ARG A 194 1.73 4.87 -10.94
CA ARG A 194 0.50 5.44 -11.50
C ARG A 194 0.30 6.87 -11.04
N MET A 195 0.41 7.12 -9.75
CA MET A 195 0.25 8.46 -9.18
C MET A 195 1.35 9.41 -9.64
N LEU A 196 2.61 8.98 -9.67
CA LEU A 196 3.73 9.77 -10.19
C LEU A 196 3.52 10.14 -11.67
N SER A 197 3.12 9.18 -12.50
CA SER A 197 2.80 9.40 -13.90
C SER A 197 1.65 10.41 -14.05
N TYR A 198 0.58 10.28 -13.27
CA TYR A 198 -0.55 11.22 -13.27
C TYR A 198 -0.12 12.65 -12.87
N MET A 199 0.81 12.77 -11.92
CA MET A 199 1.35 14.04 -11.44
C MET A 199 2.44 14.62 -12.36
N GLY A 200 2.74 14.00 -13.49
CA GLY A 200 3.65 14.49 -14.50
C GLY A 200 5.11 14.04 -14.38
N ALA A 201 5.43 13.13 -13.46
CA ALA A 201 6.77 12.54 -13.41
C ALA A 201 7.03 11.64 -14.64
N LYS A 202 8.26 11.63 -15.11
CA LYS A 202 8.70 10.76 -16.21
C LYS A 202 8.97 9.35 -15.68
N ILE A 203 7.94 8.49 -15.77
CA ILE A 203 7.98 7.08 -15.39
C ILE A 203 7.97 6.23 -16.66
N GLU A 204 8.88 5.28 -16.77
CA GLU A 204 8.89 4.27 -17.84
C GLU A 204 8.81 2.87 -17.26
N ARG A 205 8.11 1.99 -17.99
CA ARG A 205 7.98 0.56 -17.67
C ARG A 205 8.32 -0.24 -18.92
N LYS A 206 9.59 -0.55 -19.11
CA LYS A 206 10.09 -1.36 -20.22
C LYS A 206 10.83 -2.60 -19.68
N GLU A 207 12.14 -2.50 -19.57
CA GLU A 207 12.98 -3.57 -18.99
C GLU A 207 12.92 -3.59 -17.46
N GLY A 208 12.48 -2.50 -16.84
CA GLY A 208 12.28 -2.26 -15.43
C GLY A 208 11.39 -1.04 -15.21
N ILE A 209 11.24 -0.61 -13.96
CA ILE A 209 10.49 0.60 -13.62
C ILE A 209 11.51 1.70 -13.35
N SER A 210 11.44 2.79 -14.12
CA SER A 210 12.37 3.90 -13.95
C SER A 210 11.69 5.22 -13.72
N VAL A 211 12.38 6.12 -13.01
CA VAL A 211 12.04 7.52 -12.81
C VAL A 211 13.23 8.40 -13.14
N GLU A 212 12.99 9.52 -13.82
CA GLU A 212 13.98 10.59 -14.01
C GLU A 212 13.87 11.59 -12.85
N GLY A 213 15.02 11.97 -12.29
CA GLY A 213 15.09 12.95 -11.22
C GLY A 213 14.94 14.39 -11.72
N GLY A 214 14.72 15.32 -10.76
CA GLY A 214 14.62 16.76 -11.02
C GLY A 214 13.28 17.22 -11.61
N GLY A 215 12.32 16.33 -11.82
CA GLY A 215 10.98 16.66 -12.26
C GLY A 215 10.14 17.31 -11.16
N ARG A 216 9.27 18.26 -11.54
CA ARG A 216 8.28 18.86 -10.64
C ARG A 216 6.98 18.09 -10.72
N LEU A 217 6.33 17.88 -9.59
CA LEU A 217 5.04 17.20 -9.53
C LEU A 217 3.91 18.22 -9.50
N SER A 218 2.93 18.04 -10.39
CA SER A 218 1.66 18.76 -10.33
C SER A 218 0.85 18.31 -9.10
N PRO A 219 -0.03 19.17 -8.57
CA PRO A 219 -0.92 18.78 -7.48
C PRO A 219 -1.78 17.58 -7.82
N LEU A 220 -2.02 16.72 -6.84
CA LEU A 220 -2.87 15.56 -6.98
C LEU A 220 -4.31 15.91 -6.62
N LYS A 221 -5.25 15.73 -7.56
CA LYS A 221 -6.68 15.84 -7.31
C LYS A 221 -7.35 14.55 -7.69
N MET A 222 -7.89 13.82 -6.71
CA MET A 222 -8.57 12.55 -6.96
C MET A 222 -9.54 12.18 -5.84
N ARG A 223 -10.52 11.37 -6.19
CA ARG A 223 -11.28 10.57 -5.21
C ARG A 223 -10.55 9.24 -5.01
N ILE A 224 -10.11 8.96 -3.80
CA ILE A 224 -9.43 7.69 -3.48
C ILE A 224 -10.45 6.56 -3.59
N PRO A 225 -10.22 5.55 -4.45
CA PRO A 225 -11.12 4.41 -4.58
C PRO A 225 -11.21 3.61 -3.27
N GLY A 226 -12.30 2.87 -3.10
CA GLY A 226 -12.49 1.97 -1.96
C GLY A 226 -11.35 0.94 -1.84
N ASP A 227 -10.93 0.67 -0.61
CA ASP A 227 -9.84 -0.26 -0.31
C ASP A 227 -10.19 -1.70 -0.67
N PHE A 228 -9.46 -2.28 -1.62
CA PHE A 228 -9.70 -3.64 -2.10
C PHE A 228 -9.57 -4.69 -0.98
N SER A 229 -8.58 -4.57 -0.10
CA SER A 229 -8.42 -5.51 1.03
C SER A 229 -9.59 -5.43 2.00
N SER A 230 -10.16 -4.23 2.20
CA SER A 230 -11.37 -4.06 3.02
C SER A 230 -12.60 -4.65 2.33
N SER A 231 -12.72 -4.51 1.01
CA SER A 231 -13.83 -5.12 0.24
C SER A 231 -13.79 -6.65 0.27
N ALA A 232 -12.61 -7.27 0.35
CA ALA A 232 -12.45 -8.72 0.40
C ALA A 232 -13.21 -9.37 1.59
N PHE A 233 -13.32 -8.68 2.74
CA PHE A 233 -14.11 -9.15 3.87
C PHE A 233 -15.61 -9.21 3.56
N PHE A 234 -16.13 -8.21 2.87
CA PHE A 234 -17.55 -8.16 2.48
C PHE A 234 -17.85 -9.11 1.33
N ILE A 235 -16.92 -9.29 0.39
CA ILE A 235 -17.01 -10.32 -0.65
C ILE A 235 -17.11 -11.70 0.02
N ALA A 236 -16.22 -12.02 0.95
CA ALA A 236 -16.25 -13.28 1.67
C ALA A 236 -17.53 -13.44 2.49
N LEU A 237 -18.00 -12.38 3.15
CA LEU A 237 -19.26 -12.41 3.90
C LEU A 237 -20.43 -12.76 2.98
N ALA A 238 -20.55 -12.09 1.81
CA ALA A 238 -21.63 -12.37 0.84
C ALA A 238 -21.58 -13.81 0.33
N LEU A 239 -20.38 -14.34 0.01
CA LEU A 239 -20.20 -15.73 -0.43
C LEU A 239 -20.60 -16.73 0.67
N LEU A 240 -20.17 -16.52 1.91
CA LEU A 240 -20.43 -17.42 3.04
C LEU A 240 -21.89 -17.43 3.51
N THR A 241 -22.61 -16.32 3.31
CA THR A 241 -24.02 -16.18 3.74
C THR A 241 -25.02 -16.34 2.60
N ARG A 242 -24.55 -16.65 1.38
CA ARG A 242 -25.36 -16.76 0.16
C ARG A 242 -26.11 -15.47 -0.16
N SER A 243 -25.49 -14.33 0.10
CA SER A 243 -26.07 -12.99 -0.04
C SER A 243 -25.77 -12.39 -1.41
N HIS A 244 -26.52 -11.33 -1.78
CA HIS A 244 -26.24 -10.49 -2.94
C HIS A 244 -25.74 -9.13 -2.46
N LEU A 245 -24.54 -8.73 -2.90
CA LEU A 245 -23.88 -7.50 -2.47
C LEU A 245 -23.24 -6.79 -3.64
N ILE A 246 -23.44 -5.48 -3.72
CA ILE A 246 -22.71 -4.59 -4.63
C ILE A 246 -21.80 -3.70 -3.79
N ILE A 247 -20.50 -3.78 -4.03
CA ILE A 247 -19.50 -2.93 -3.38
C ILE A 247 -19.10 -1.85 -4.38
N LYS A 248 -19.41 -0.62 -4.07
CA LYS A 248 -19.26 0.52 -4.97
C LYS A 248 -17.87 1.14 -4.93
N ASP A 249 -17.42 1.64 -6.09
CA ASP A 249 -16.22 2.48 -6.24
C ASP A 249 -14.93 1.83 -5.69
N VAL A 250 -14.74 0.52 -5.85
CA VAL A 250 -13.56 -0.21 -5.35
C VAL A 250 -12.37 -0.03 -6.30
N GLY A 251 -11.18 0.10 -5.73
CA GLY A 251 -9.93 0.07 -6.50
C GLY A 251 -9.69 -1.31 -7.13
N LEU A 252 -9.60 -1.35 -8.45
CA LEU A 252 -9.47 -2.58 -9.24
C LEU A 252 -8.09 -2.69 -9.91
N ASN A 253 -7.07 -2.17 -9.27
CA ASN A 253 -5.70 -2.25 -9.78
C ASN A 253 -5.30 -3.72 -10.01
N PRO A 254 -4.87 -4.12 -11.24
CA PRO A 254 -4.51 -5.49 -11.55
C PRO A 254 -3.43 -6.08 -10.64
N THR A 255 -2.55 -5.22 -10.08
CA THR A 255 -1.52 -5.65 -9.11
C THR A 255 -2.08 -5.91 -7.70
N ARG A 256 -3.41 -5.84 -7.51
CA ARG A 256 -4.13 -6.05 -6.25
C ARG A 256 -5.25 -7.08 -6.35
N THR A 257 -5.72 -7.37 -7.56
CA THR A 257 -6.97 -8.13 -7.77
C THR A 257 -6.77 -9.62 -8.00
N GLY A 258 -5.60 -10.17 -7.70
CA GLY A 258 -5.34 -11.62 -7.76
C GLY A 258 -6.36 -12.46 -7.00
N PHE A 259 -6.87 -11.92 -5.88
CA PHE A 259 -7.96 -12.50 -5.11
C PHE A 259 -9.21 -12.81 -5.95
N LEU A 260 -9.63 -11.92 -6.85
CA LEU A 260 -10.80 -12.13 -7.70
C LEU A 260 -10.61 -13.28 -8.69
N ASN A 261 -9.39 -13.49 -9.17
CA ASN A 261 -9.08 -14.61 -10.07
C ASN A 261 -9.24 -15.94 -9.31
N VAL A 262 -8.68 -16.02 -8.10
CA VAL A 262 -8.85 -17.22 -7.24
C VAL A 262 -10.31 -17.47 -6.91
N LEU A 263 -11.10 -16.43 -6.64
CA LEU A 263 -12.54 -16.60 -6.40
C LEU A 263 -13.27 -17.20 -7.61
N ARG A 264 -12.91 -16.78 -8.83
CA ARG A 264 -13.47 -17.36 -10.06
C ARG A 264 -13.06 -18.83 -10.21
N ASP A 265 -11.80 -19.16 -9.92
CA ASP A 265 -11.31 -20.55 -9.93
C ASP A 265 -12.03 -21.42 -8.88
N MET A 266 -12.49 -20.83 -7.77
CA MET A 266 -13.34 -21.48 -6.76
C MET A 266 -14.82 -21.53 -7.16
N GLY A 267 -15.21 -21.05 -8.34
CA GLY A 267 -16.59 -21.04 -8.83
C GLY A 267 -17.46 -19.91 -8.28
N ALA A 268 -16.88 -18.90 -7.64
CA ALA A 268 -17.63 -17.75 -7.11
C ALA A 268 -18.20 -16.88 -8.25
N LYS A 269 -19.44 -16.43 -8.09
CA LYS A 269 -20.08 -15.47 -8.99
C LYS A 269 -19.71 -14.05 -8.56
N VAL A 270 -18.64 -13.51 -9.17
CA VAL A 270 -18.14 -12.16 -8.91
C VAL A 270 -17.98 -11.43 -10.24
N GLU A 271 -18.68 -10.32 -10.39
CA GLU A 271 -18.68 -9.49 -11.58
C GLU A 271 -18.13 -8.09 -11.28
N ILE A 272 -17.44 -7.51 -12.27
CA ILE A 272 -16.99 -6.11 -12.21
C ILE A 272 -17.92 -5.31 -13.11
N LYS A 273 -18.47 -4.22 -12.56
CA LYS A 273 -19.34 -3.27 -13.26
C LYS A 273 -18.78 -1.86 -13.20
N ASN A 274 -19.25 -0.99 -14.08
CA ASN A 274 -18.93 0.44 -14.07
C ASN A 274 -17.42 0.75 -14.01
N LEU A 275 -16.62 -0.05 -14.72
CA LEU A 275 -15.16 0.14 -14.76
C LEU A 275 -14.82 1.49 -15.39
N ARG A 276 -13.99 2.28 -14.70
CA ARG A 276 -13.49 3.58 -15.12
C ARG A 276 -12.08 3.82 -14.55
N GLU A 277 -11.51 4.95 -14.84
CA GLU A 277 -10.19 5.34 -14.34
C GLU A 277 -10.29 6.62 -13.50
N GLU A 278 -9.56 6.67 -12.39
CA GLU A 278 -9.45 7.81 -11.49
C GLU A 278 -7.97 8.04 -11.18
N ALA A 279 -7.37 9.12 -11.69
CA ALA A 279 -5.95 9.43 -11.55
C ALA A 279 -5.02 8.22 -11.88
N ASN A 280 -5.25 7.59 -13.04
CA ASN A 280 -4.58 6.38 -13.53
C ASN A 280 -4.83 5.10 -12.68
N GLU A 281 -5.72 5.13 -11.68
CA GLU A 281 -6.15 3.93 -10.94
C GLU A 281 -7.47 3.41 -11.51
N PRO A 282 -7.57 2.12 -11.88
CA PRO A 282 -8.83 1.53 -12.29
C PRO A 282 -9.77 1.38 -11.10
N VAL A 283 -11.00 1.80 -11.29
CA VAL A 283 -12.06 1.83 -10.27
C VAL A 283 -13.33 1.23 -10.84
N GLY A 284 -14.08 0.49 -10.06
CA GLY A 284 -15.37 -0.06 -10.48
C GLY A 284 -16.16 -0.60 -9.31
N ASP A 285 -17.31 -1.16 -9.64
CA ASP A 285 -18.19 -1.81 -8.68
C ASP A 285 -17.95 -3.33 -8.71
N ILE A 286 -17.92 -3.96 -7.55
CA ILE A 286 -17.83 -5.42 -7.43
C ILE A 286 -19.21 -5.95 -7.02
N GLU A 287 -19.84 -6.70 -7.89
CA GLU A 287 -21.08 -7.44 -7.58
C GLU A 287 -20.75 -8.87 -7.21
N VAL A 288 -21.29 -9.32 -6.09
CA VAL A 288 -21.05 -10.66 -5.54
C VAL A 288 -22.40 -11.33 -5.32
N MET A 289 -22.56 -12.52 -5.86
CA MET A 289 -23.70 -13.40 -5.59
C MET A 289 -23.21 -14.63 -4.84
N GLY A 290 -23.75 -14.86 -3.67
CA GLY A 290 -23.41 -16.00 -2.83
C GLY A 290 -23.69 -17.32 -3.50
N GLY A 291 -22.84 -18.32 -3.25
CA GLY A 291 -22.92 -19.64 -3.88
C GLY A 291 -22.04 -20.66 -3.18
N GLU A 292 -22.01 -21.86 -3.73
CA GLU A 292 -21.09 -22.90 -3.27
C GLU A 292 -19.70 -22.65 -3.88
N LEU A 293 -18.66 -22.92 -3.08
CA LEU A 293 -17.28 -22.78 -3.50
C LEU A 293 -16.62 -24.15 -3.57
N GLU A 294 -15.76 -24.32 -4.56
CA GLU A 294 -14.92 -25.50 -4.73
C GLU A 294 -13.48 -25.19 -4.28
N GLY A 295 -12.83 -26.22 -3.74
CA GLY A 295 -11.42 -26.12 -3.34
C GLY A 295 -10.51 -25.93 -4.56
N THR A 296 -9.44 -25.16 -4.38
CA THR A 296 -8.49 -24.86 -5.46
C THR A 296 -7.05 -24.80 -4.97
N LYS A 297 -6.10 -24.89 -5.91
CA LYS A 297 -4.67 -24.74 -5.62
C LYS A 297 -4.21 -23.33 -5.94
N ILE A 298 -3.68 -22.63 -4.92
CA ILE A 298 -3.23 -21.23 -4.98
C ILE A 298 -1.71 -21.23 -4.83
N GLU A 299 -0.97 -21.05 -5.92
CA GLU A 299 0.50 -21.08 -5.92
C GLU A 299 1.14 -19.99 -6.78
N LYS A 300 0.33 -19.28 -7.60
CA LYS A 300 0.78 -18.20 -8.49
C LYS A 300 0.28 -16.87 -8.00
N ASP A 301 0.92 -15.80 -8.45
CA ASP A 301 0.48 -14.41 -8.23
C ASP A 301 0.29 -14.03 -6.75
N ILE A 302 0.94 -14.74 -5.84
CA ILE A 302 0.86 -14.51 -4.39
C ILE A 302 1.10 -13.04 -4.00
N PRO A 303 2.07 -12.31 -4.58
CA PRO A 303 2.26 -10.89 -4.27
C PRO A 303 1.05 -9.99 -4.61
N LEU A 304 0.22 -10.38 -5.60
CA LEU A 304 -0.96 -9.61 -6.05
C LEU A 304 -2.17 -9.74 -5.13
N MET A 305 -2.12 -10.65 -4.14
CA MET A 305 -3.19 -10.93 -3.19
C MET A 305 -2.69 -11.25 -1.77
N ILE A 306 -1.46 -10.86 -1.47
CA ILE A 306 -0.78 -11.24 -0.20
C ILE A 306 -1.57 -10.85 1.06
N ASP A 307 -2.32 -9.76 1.01
CA ASP A 307 -3.11 -9.28 2.15
C ASP A 307 -4.49 -9.97 2.22
N GLU A 308 -4.97 -10.56 1.14
CA GLU A 308 -6.24 -11.26 1.02
C GLU A 308 -6.10 -12.77 1.28
N LEU A 309 -4.88 -13.34 1.32
CA LEU A 309 -4.65 -14.76 1.59
C LEU A 309 -5.31 -15.27 2.89
N PRO A 310 -5.36 -14.49 4.00
CA PRO A 310 -6.10 -14.91 5.19
C PRO A 310 -7.59 -15.11 4.95
N ILE A 311 -8.19 -14.27 4.10
CA ILE A 311 -9.61 -14.40 3.73
C ILE A 311 -9.83 -15.63 2.83
N LEU A 312 -8.91 -15.87 1.88
CA LEU A 312 -8.94 -17.08 1.05
C LEU A 312 -8.85 -18.37 1.88
N ALA A 313 -8.05 -18.38 2.95
CA ALA A 313 -7.98 -19.53 3.86
C ALA A 313 -9.33 -19.82 4.54
N ILE A 314 -10.07 -18.78 4.95
CA ILE A 314 -11.42 -18.90 5.53
C ILE A 314 -12.42 -19.42 4.48
N LEU A 315 -12.38 -18.88 3.25
CA LEU A 315 -13.22 -19.36 2.15
C LEU A 315 -12.89 -20.81 1.80
N GLY A 316 -11.61 -21.16 1.73
CA GLY A 316 -11.14 -22.53 1.49
C GLY A 316 -11.60 -23.54 2.55
N ALA A 317 -11.65 -23.13 3.82
CA ALA A 317 -12.17 -23.98 4.91
C ALA A 317 -13.68 -24.26 4.78
N ARG A 318 -14.41 -23.50 3.95
CA ARG A 318 -15.86 -23.66 3.67
C ARG A 318 -16.16 -24.20 2.28
N ALA A 319 -15.16 -24.26 1.42
CA ALA A 319 -15.27 -24.80 0.07
C ALA A 319 -15.41 -26.34 0.09
N ARG A 320 -16.00 -26.91 -0.96
CA ARG A 320 -16.01 -28.36 -1.16
C ARG A 320 -14.65 -28.84 -1.65
N GLY A 321 -14.15 -29.92 -1.12
CA GLY A 321 -12.84 -30.46 -1.48
C GLY A 321 -11.69 -29.79 -0.74
N MET A 322 -10.50 -29.82 -1.32
CA MET A 322 -9.26 -29.33 -0.69
C MET A 322 -8.83 -28.00 -1.31
N THR A 323 -8.53 -27.02 -0.45
CA THR A 323 -7.84 -25.78 -0.85
C THR A 323 -6.40 -25.83 -0.37
N GLU A 324 -5.45 -25.63 -1.27
CA GLU A 324 -4.02 -25.63 -0.96
C GLU A 324 -3.42 -24.26 -1.28
N LEU A 325 -2.71 -23.65 -0.31
CA LEU A 325 -2.01 -22.38 -0.45
C LEU A 325 -0.51 -22.61 -0.35
N ARG A 326 0.25 -22.23 -1.39
CA ARG A 326 1.71 -22.36 -1.49
C ARG A 326 2.39 -21.01 -1.65
N ASN A 327 3.71 -20.95 -1.43
CA ASN A 327 4.56 -19.78 -1.68
C ASN A 327 4.14 -18.52 -0.91
N ALA A 328 3.62 -18.67 0.32
CA ALA A 328 3.06 -17.58 1.13
C ALA A 328 3.95 -17.20 2.34
N GLU A 329 5.24 -17.54 2.31
CA GLU A 329 6.18 -17.37 3.43
C GLU A 329 6.30 -15.91 3.89
N GLU A 330 6.12 -14.93 2.99
CA GLU A 330 6.13 -13.49 3.32
C GLU A 330 5.06 -13.10 4.35
N LEU A 331 3.99 -13.89 4.53
CA LEU A 331 2.98 -13.69 5.59
C LEU A 331 3.55 -13.84 6.99
N ARG A 332 4.68 -14.54 7.19
CA ARG A 332 5.34 -14.68 8.48
C ARG A 332 6.04 -13.41 8.95
N TYR A 333 6.38 -12.50 8.02
CA TYR A 333 7.16 -11.28 8.27
C TYR A 333 6.31 -10.01 8.28
N LYS A 334 4.98 -10.14 8.40
CA LYS A 334 4.04 -9.01 8.53
C LYS A 334 3.97 -8.52 9.99
N GLU A 335 2.87 -7.92 10.40
CA GLU A 335 2.64 -7.42 11.77
C GLU A 335 2.69 -8.53 12.81
N THR A 336 2.32 -9.74 12.39
CA THR A 336 2.37 -11.02 13.10
C THR A 336 2.69 -12.13 12.10
N ASP A 337 3.07 -13.32 12.55
CA ASP A 337 3.09 -14.52 11.71
C ASP A 337 1.64 -14.92 11.40
N ARG A 338 1.15 -14.43 10.24
CA ARG A 338 -0.24 -14.64 9.81
C ARG A 338 -0.53 -16.11 9.51
N ILE A 339 0.47 -16.89 9.05
CA ILE A 339 0.31 -18.33 8.80
C ILE A 339 0.02 -19.05 10.11
N ARG A 340 0.84 -18.76 11.14
CA ARG A 340 0.62 -19.35 12.46
C ARG A 340 -0.72 -18.93 13.08
N ALA A 341 -1.09 -17.66 12.93
CA ALA A 341 -2.36 -17.16 13.44
C ALA A 341 -3.56 -17.86 12.78
N LEU A 342 -3.51 -18.07 11.46
CA LEU A 342 -4.55 -18.82 10.72
C LEU A 342 -4.61 -20.27 11.15
N ALA A 343 -3.45 -20.96 11.26
CA ALA A 343 -3.41 -22.37 11.67
C ALA A 343 -3.93 -22.62 13.10
N ILE A 344 -3.91 -21.61 13.97
CA ILE A 344 -4.48 -21.70 15.33
C ILE A 344 -5.99 -21.37 15.32
N GLY A 345 -6.42 -20.48 14.42
CA GLY A 345 -7.79 -19.98 14.36
C GLY A 345 -8.76 -20.85 13.56
N LEU A 346 -8.27 -21.64 12.59
CA LEU A 346 -9.03 -22.60 11.78
C LEU A 346 -9.02 -24.00 12.42
#